data_16d6e8e27573c08c522960212657e26d
#
_entry.id   16d6e8e27573c08c522960212657e26d
#
_cell.length_a   1.000
_cell.length_b   1.000
_cell.length_c   1.000
_cell.angle_alpha   90.00
_cell.angle_beta   90.00
_cell.angle_gamma   90.00
#
_symmetry.space_group_name_H-M   'P 1'
#
loop_
_entity.id
_entity.type
_entity.pdbx_description
1 polymer ?
#
loop_
_entity_poly.entity_id
_entity_poly.type
_entity_poly.pdbx_seq_one_letter_code
_entity_poly.pdbx_strand_id
1 'polypeptide(L)'
;MIEMVQESSRRWGIESANLRDLGALRELERVCFPRDAWPLLDLIGVLTMPGVVRLKATGPDGRLIGFVAGDVRRTEGFAWIATIGVLPEYRGQGIGSGLLEACEARISLPVVRLCVRTDNPGAIRLYERFGYQRKGEWVGYYADGAKALVMEKYKEQECGKEGYN
;
A
#
# COMPACT_ATOMS: atom_id res chain seq x y z
N MET A 1 5.26 32.43 11.05
CA MET A 1 6.56 32.10 10.42
C MET A 1 7.23 30.90 11.12
N ILE A 2 6.51 29.81 11.36
CA ILE A 2 7.06 28.56 11.96
C ILE A 2 6.36 27.32 11.36
N GLU A 3 6.06 27.27 10.09
CA GLU A 3 5.47 26.08 9.44
C GLU A 3 6.21 25.58 8.20
N MET A 4 7.44 26.03 7.97
CA MET A 4 8.24 25.62 6.80
C MET A 4 9.50 24.81 7.14
N VAL A 5 9.58 24.10 8.28
CA VAL A 5 10.86 23.47 8.71
C VAL A 5 10.81 21.93 8.76
N GLN A 6 9.71 21.26 8.43
CA GLN A 6 9.66 19.80 8.53
C GLN A 6 9.65 18.99 7.21
N GLU A 7 9.68 19.64 6.07
CA GLU A 7 9.68 18.93 4.78
C GLU A 7 11.08 18.60 4.22
N SER A 8 12.13 19.14 4.81
CA SER A 8 13.50 19.07 4.28
C SER A 8 14.32 17.85 4.74
N SER A 9 13.74 16.89 5.46
CA SER A 9 14.48 15.74 6.00
C SER A 9 14.13 14.39 5.37
N ARG A 10 13.12 14.29 4.55
CA ARG A 10 12.78 13.02 3.88
C ARG A 10 13.68 12.81 2.68
N ARG A 11 14.53 11.80 2.75
CA ARG A 11 15.40 11.37 1.64
C ARG A 11 14.66 10.59 0.55
N TRP A 12 13.32 10.63 0.52
CA TRP A 12 12.48 9.93 -0.44
C TRP A 12 11.18 10.70 -0.66
N GLY A 13 10.60 10.53 -1.85
CA GLY A 13 9.32 11.13 -2.23
C GLY A 13 8.29 10.08 -2.64
N ILE A 14 7.00 10.46 -2.63
CA ILE A 14 5.89 9.62 -3.11
C ILE A 14 5.25 10.31 -4.30
N GLU A 15 5.06 9.55 -5.38
CA GLU A 15 4.42 10.01 -6.61
C GLU A 15 3.60 8.88 -7.27
N SER A 16 2.76 9.23 -8.22
CA SER A 16 1.98 8.24 -8.98
C SER A 16 2.89 7.37 -9.84
N ALA A 17 2.64 6.06 -9.82
CA ALA A 17 3.32 5.12 -10.71
C ALA A 17 2.58 4.99 -12.05
N ASN A 18 3.30 4.61 -13.08
CA ASN A 18 2.77 4.40 -14.43
C ASN A 18 3.51 3.27 -15.15
N LEU A 19 3.13 3.00 -16.39
CA LEU A 19 3.67 1.86 -17.14
C LEU A 19 5.20 1.92 -17.37
N ARG A 20 5.82 3.11 -17.31
CA ARG A 20 7.28 3.25 -17.41
C ARG A 20 8.01 2.64 -16.21
N ASP A 21 7.30 2.46 -15.10
CA ASP A 21 7.83 1.88 -13.87
C ASP A 21 7.80 0.34 -13.87
N LEU A 22 7.23 -0.31 -14.92
CA LEU A 22 7.00 -1.75 -14.96
C LEU A 22 8.25 -2.59 -14.67
N GLY A 23 9.38 -2.22 -15.26
CA GLY A 23 10.64 -2.94 -15.05
C GLY A 23 11.12 -2.87 -13.60
N ALA A 24 11.09 -1.67 -13.02
CA ALA A 24 11.49 -1.43 -11.62
C ALA A 24 10.49 -2.08 -10.64
N LEU A 25 9.20 -2.04 -10.94
CA LEU A 25 8.17 -2.69 -10.13
C LEU A 25 8.32 -4.21 -10.14
N ARG A 26 8.60 -4.80 -11.31
CA ARG A 26 8.86 -6.24 -11.42
C ARG A 26 10.05 -6.68 -10.57
N GLU A 27 11.11 -5.90 -10.56
CA GLU A 27 12.27 -6.19 -9.71
C GLU A 27 11.94 -6.05 -8.23
N LEU A 28 11.22 -4.99 -7.83
CA LEU A 28 10.76 -4.81 -6.46
C LEU A 28 9.90 -5.99 -6.00
N GLU A 29 8.94 -6.44 -6.80
CA GLU A 29 8.09 -7.58 -6.50
C GLU A 29 8.91 -8.86 -6.28
N ARG A 30 9.87 -9.14 -7.14
CA ARG A 30 10.74 -10.33 -7.01
C ARG A 30 11.59 -10.30 -5.74
N VAL A 31 12.07 -9.12 -5.35
CA VAL A 31 12.89 -8.94 -4.16
C VAL A 31 12.04 -8.97 -2.88
N CYS A 32 10.91 -8.29 -2.88
CA CYS A 32 10.03 -8.20 -1.71
C CYS A 32 9.22 -9.47 -1.46
N PHE A 33 8.80 -10.15 -2.53
CA PHE A 33 7.89 -11.30 -2.47
C PHE A 33 8.43 -12.50 -3.26
N PRO A 34 9.57 -13.08 -2.88
CA PRO A 34 10.24 -14.10 -3.67
C PRO A 34 9.39 -15.37 -3.89
N ARG A 35 8.41 -15.62 -3.01
CA ARG A 35 7.49 -16.76 -3.11
C ARG A 35 6.15 -16.42 -3.76
N ASP A 36 5.75 -15.15 -3.74
CA ASP A 36 4.41 -14.69 -4.10
C ASP A 36 4.46 -13.53 -5.10
N ALA A 37 5.59 -13.30 -5.79
CA ALA A 37 5.71 -12.22 -6.76
C ALA A 37 4.65 -12.33 -7.86
N TRP A 38 4.03 -11.20 -8.17
CA TRP A 38 2.96 -11.16 -9.15
C TRP A 38 3.45 -11.44 -10.57
N PRO A 39 2.64 -12.15 -11.39
CA PRO A 39 2.89 -12.31 -12.80
C PRO A 39 2.96 -10.98 -13.54
N LEU A 40 3.70 -10.94 -14.64
CA LEU A 40 3.90 -9.71 -15.42
C LEU A 40 2.58 -9.06 -15.87
N LEU A 41 1.59 -9.88 -16.25
CA LEU A 41 0.27 -9.37 -16.66
C LEU A 41 -0.47 -8.68 -15.54
N ASP A 42 -0.35 -9.17 -14.31
CA ASP A 42 -0.98 -8.55 -13.14
C ASP A 42 -0.30 -7.21 -12.80
N LEU A 43 1.02 -7.12 -12.98
CA LEU A 43 1.76 -5.85 -12.82
C LEU A 43 1.36 -4.81 -13.88
N ILE A 44 1.17 -5.25 -15.13
CA ILE A 44 0.64 -4.38 -16.19
C ILE A 44 -0.78 -3.92 -15.82
N GLY A 45 -1.62 -4.84 -15.36
CA GLY A 45 -2.98 -4.54 -14.92
C GLY A 45 -2.99 -3.48 -13.82
N VAL A 46 -2.21 -3.65 -12.77
CA VAL A 46 -2.16 -2.70 -11.65
C VAL A 46 -1.68 -1.31 -12.07
N LEU A 47 -0.81 -1.24 -13.08
CA LEU A 47 -0.29 0.03 -13.60
C LEU A 47 -1.22 0.73 -14.61
N THR A 48 -2.22 0.03 -15.16
CA THR A 48 -3.05 0.54 -16.26
C THR A 48 -4.54 0.56 -15.99
N MET A 49 -5.05 -0.34 -15.13
CA MET A 49 -6.50 -0.47 -14.92
C MET A 49 -7.09 0.76 -14.21
N PRO A 50 -8.29 1.21 -14.62
CA PRO A 50 -9.02 2.25 -13.89
C PRO A 50 -9.44 1.74 -12.51
N GLY A 51 -9.63 2.68 -11.56
CA GLY A 51 -10.02 2.32 -10.18
C GLY A 51 -8.89 1.81 -9.29
N VAL A 52 -7.66 1.79 -9.79
CA VAL A 52 -6.49 1.43 -8.99
C VAL A 52 -5.73 2.70 -8.60
N VAL A 53 -5.58 2.91 -7.30
CA VAL A 53 -4.61 3.87 -6.73
C VAL A 53 -3.24 3.20 -6.76
N ARG A 54 -2.28 3.82 -7.41
CA ARG A 54 -0.91 3.28 -7.57
C ARG A 54 0.12 4.36 -7.30
N LEU A 55 0.94 4.12 -6.29
CA LEU A 55 1.96 5.06 -5.84
C LEU A 55 3.30 4.35 -5.71
N LYS A 56 4.36 5.08 -6.02
CA LYS A 56 5.73 4.64 -5.82
C LYS A 56 6.46 5.59 -4.87
N ALA A 57 7.37 5.04 -4.09
CA ALA A 57 8.37 5.81 -3.38
C ALA A 57 9.65 5.82 -4.21
N THR A 58 10.24 7.01 -4.37
CA THR A 58 11.49 7.21 -5.09
C THR A 58 12.58 7.70 -4.15
N GLY A 59 13.78 7.13 -4.26
CA GLY A 59 14.97 7.57 -3.55
C GLY A 59 15.57 8.85 -4.16
N PRO A 60 16.64 9.39 -3.55
CA PRO A 60 17.30 10.62 -4.03
C PRO A 60 17.88 10.49 -5.43
N ASP A 61 18.20 9.28 -5.86
CA ASP A 61 18.70 8.93 -7.20
C ASP A 61 17.59 8.68 -8.24
N GLY A 62 16.32 8.89 -7.84
CA GLY A 62 15.15 8.62 -8.69
C GLY A 62 14.78 7.14 -8.81
N ARG A 63 15.47 6.23 -8.14
CA ARG A 63 15.17 4.80 -8.14
C ARG A 63 13.86 4.53 -7.41
N LEU A 64 13.02 3.65 -7.97
CA LEU A 64 11.85 3.12 -7.29
C LEU A 64 12.29 2.22 -6.13
N ILE A 65 11.95 2.60 -4.91
CA ILE A 65 12.35 1.93 -3.66
C ILE A 65 11.19 1.36 -2.87
N GLY A 66 9.97 1.72 -3.25
CA GLY A 66 8.74 1.20 -2.66
C GLY A 66 7.55 1.39 -3.61
N PHE A 67 6.50 0.62 -3.38
CA PHE A 67 5.28 0.65 -4.19
C PHE A 67 4.08 0.25 -3.35
N VAL A 68 2.93 0.84 -3.66
CA VAL A 68 1.63 0.43 -3.11
C VAL A 68 0.57 0.51 -4.20
N ALA A 69 -0.35 -0.44 -4.19
CA ALA A 69 -1.55 -0.39 -5.02
C ALA A 69 -2.81 -0.63 -4.19
N GLY A 70 -3.83 0.20 -4.42
CA GLY A 70 -5.16 0.06 -3.83
C GLY A 70 -6.21 -0.15 -4.92
N ASP A 71 -6.90 -1.29 -4.89
CA ASP A 71 -8.00 -1.63 -5.79
C ASP A 71 -9.31 -1.10 -5.20
N VAL A 72 -9.88 -0.06 -5.82
CA VAL A 72 -11.07 0.65 -5.32
C VAL A 72 -12.33 0.05 -5.94
N ARG A 73 -13.05 -0.74 -5.17
CA ARG A 73 -14.27 -1.44 -5.58
C ARG A 73 -15.53 -0.63 -5.21
N ARG A 74 -15.83 0.37 -6.01
CA ARG A 74 -16.91 1.33 -5.72
C ARG A 74 -18.27 0.67 -5.59
N THR A 75 -18.57 -0.32 -6.41
CA THR A 75 -19.84 -1.06 -6.38
C THR A 75 -19.98 -1.98 -5.17
N GLU A 76 -18.88 -2.40 -4.58
CA GLU A 76 -18.83 -3.25 -3.39
C GLU A 76 -18.70 -2.43 -2.10
N GLY A 77 -18.35 -1.14 -2.20
CA GLY A 77 -18.26 -0.21 -1.07
C GLY A 77 -16.96 -0.30 -0.25
N PHE A 78 -15.96 -1.01 -0.72
CA PHE A 78 -14.65 -1.12 -0.05
C PHE A 78 -13.48 -1.13 -1.05
N ALA A 79 -12.28 -0.95 -0.54
CA ALA A 79 -11.05 -1.08 -1.31
C ALA A 79 -10.12 -2.14 -0.72
N TRP A 80 -9.30 -2.75 -1.57
CA TRP A 80 -8.22 -3.64 -1.16
C TRP A 80 -6.88 -2.93 -1.30
N ILE A 81 -6.02 -3.03 -0.30
CA ILE A 81 -4.58 -2.84 -0.52
C ILE A 81 -4.10 -4.13 -1.19
N ALA A 82 -3.88 -4.04 -2.50
CA ALA A 82 -3.57 -5.21 -3.32
C ALA A 82 -2.12 -5.67 -3.15
N THR A 83 -1.19 -4.72 -3.07
CA THR A 83 0.22 -4.97 -2.74
C THR A 83 0.83 -3.74 -2.10
N ILE A 84 1.81 -3.96 -1.23
CA ILE A 84 2.68 -2.92 -0.68
C ILE A 84 4.05 -3.53 -0.37
N GLY A 85 5.10 -2.94 -0.89
CA GLY A 85 6.46 -3.41 -0.69
C GLY A 85 7.46 -2.27 -0.62
N VAL A 86 8.53 -2.49 0.14
CA VAL A 86 9.69 -1.60 0.24
C VAL A 86 10.93 -2.46 0.11
N LEU A 87 11.88 -2.04 -0.74
CA LEU A 87 13.15 -2.73 -0.89
C LEU A 87 13.83 -2.92 0.48
N PRO A 88 14.41 -4.09 0.76
CA PRO A 88 14.95 -4.41 2.09
C PRO A 88 15.91 -3.37 2.66
N GLU A 89 16.80 -2.83 1.83
CA GLU A 89 17.80 -1.83 2.21
C GLU A 89 17.20 -0.46 2.59
N TYR A 90 15.93 -0.22 2.25
CA TYR A 90 15.21 1.03 2.57
C TYR A 90 14.15 0.86 3.67
N ARG A 91 14.03 -0.33 4.24
CA ARG A 91 13.07 -0.58 5.34
C ARG A 91 13.48 0.14 6.63
N GLY A 92 12.51 0.35 7.52
CA GLY A 92 12.76 1.05 8.79
C GLY A 92 12.91 2.57 8.68
N GLN A 93 12.61 3.16 7.52
CA GLN A 93 12.70 4.60 7.25
C GLN A 93 11.33 5.28 7.10
N GLY A 94 10.26 4.59 7.43
CA GLY A 94 8.89 5.11 7.34
C GLY A 94 8.28 5.10 5.92
N ILE A 95 8.94 4.49 4.92
CA ILE A 95 8.46 4.48 3.53
C ILE A 95 7.16 3.68 3.41
N GLY A 96 7.10 2.49 4.00
CA GLY A 96 5.89 1.66 3.98
C GLY A 96 4.70 2.36 4.63
N SER A 97 4.92 3.00 5.77
CA SER A 97 3.90 3.82 6.46
C SER A 97 3.44 4.99 5.59
N GLY A 98 4.37 5.72 4.99
CA GLY A 98 4.04 6.84 4.11
C GLY A 98 3.28 6.42 2.85
N LEU A 99 3.64 5.27 2.24
CA LEU A 99 2.93 4.71 1.10
C LEU A 99 1.50 4.30 1.46
N LEU A 100 1.32 3.62 2.59
CA LEU A 100 0.00 3.19 3.07
C LEU A 100 -0.90 4.39 3.34
N GLU A 101 -0.40 5.38 4.07
CA GLU A 101 -1.11 6.63 4.38
C GLU A 101 -1.51 7.39 3.11
N ALA A 102 -0.57 7.56 2.17
CA ALA A 102 -0.83 8.24 0.91
C ALA A 102 -1.83 7.49 0.02
N CYS A 103 -1.83 6.16 0.03
CA CYS A 103 -2.79 5.34 -0.67
C CYS A 103 -4.18 5.46 -0.05
N GLU A 104 -4.29 5.34 1.26
CA GLU A 104 -5.57 5.48 1.98
C GLU A 104 -6.19 6.87 1.79
N ALA A 105 -5.37 7.92 1.76
CA ALA A 105 -5.85 9.29 1.52
C ALA A 105 -6.49 9.47 0.14
N ARG A 106 -6.11 8.66 -0.85
CA ARG A 106 -6.66 8.67 -2.21
C ARG A 106 -7.87 7.73 -2.38
N ILE A 107 -8.12 6.85 -1.42
CA ILE A 107 -9.29 5.97 -1.41
C ILE A 107 -10.44 6.72 -0.73
N SER A 108 -11.51 7.01 -1.48
CA SER A 108 -12.69 7.71 -0.95
C SER A 108 -13.67 6.81 -0.18
N LEU A 109 -13.48 5.48 -0.27
CA LEU A 109 -14.38 4.52 0.39
C LEU A 109 -14.06 4.38 1.88
N PRO A 110 -15.09 4.13 2.73
CA PRO A 110 -14.92 4.08 4.17
C PRO A 110 -14.20 2.83 4.68
N VAL A 111 -14.19 1.77 3.90
CA VAL A 111 -13.62 0.46 4.31
C VAL A 111 -12.43 0.12 3.44
N VAL A 112 -11.31 -0.21 4.09
CA VAL A 112 -10.10 -0.69 3.42
C VAL A 112 -9.73 -2.06 4.00
N ARG A 113 -9.44 -3.01 3.12
CA ARG A 113 -9.06 -4.39 3.45
C ARG A 113 -7.69 -4.72 2.91
N LEU A 114 -7.05 -5.68 3.50
CA LEU A 114 -5.82 -6.29 3.00
C LEU A 114 -5.70 -7.75 3.43
N CYS A 115 -4.85 -8.48 2.71
CA CYS A 115 -4.39 -9.81 3.11
C CYS A 115 -2.90 -9.74 3.41
N VAL A 116 -2.48 -10.38 4.48
CA VAL A 116 -1.08 -10.50 4.87
C VAL A 116 -0.79 -11.92 5.30
N ARG A 117 0.41 -12.41 4.98
CA ARG A 117 0.86 -13.74 5.45
C ARG A 117 0.86 -13.79 6.97
N THR A 118 0.34 -14.87 7.54
CA THR A 118 0.33 -15.07 9.01
C THR A 118 1.74 -15.20 9.59
N ASP A 119 2.72 -15.56 8.76
CA ASP A 119 4.15 -15.67 9.12
C ASP A 119 4.94 -14.35 8.90
N ASN A 120 4.24 -13.23 8.68
CA ASN A 120 4.86 -11.89 8.57
C ASN A 120 4.43 -10.96 9.72
N PRO A 121 4.97 -11.17 10.94
CA PRO A 121 4.57 -10.39 12.11
C PRO A 121 4.93 -8.90 11.99
N GLY A 122 5.96 -8.55 11.22
CA GLY A 122 6.35 -7.16 10.98
C GLY A 122 5.28 -6.37 10.24
N ALA A 123 4.76 -6.93 9.15
CA ALA A 123 3.68 -6.31 8.38
C ALA A 123 2.38 -6.26 9.20
N ILE A 124 2.03 -7.33 9.92
CA ILE A 124 0.84 -7.35 10.78
C ILE A 124 0.89 -6.22 11.81
N ARG A 125 2.02 -6.03 12.50
CA ARG A 125 2.18 -4.93 13.46
C ARG A 125 2.07 -3.55 12.80
N LEU A 126 2.58 -3.39 11.57
CA LEU A 126 2.42 -2.16 10.82
C LEU A 126 0.93 -1.85 10.62
N TYR A 127 0.17 -2.81 10.11
CA TYR A 127 -1.25 -2.62 9.84
C TYR A 127 -2.06 -2.39 11.12
N GLU A 128 -1.77 -3.10 12.20
CA GLU A 128 -2.41 -2.87 13.50
C GLU A 128 -2.19 -1.44 14.01
N ARG A 129 -0.97 -0.89 13.85
CA ARG A 129 -0.69 0.51 14.18
C ARG A 129 -1.48 1.51 13.33
N PHE A 130 -1.82 1.14 12.09
CA PHE A 130 -2.66 1.93 11.20
C PHE A 130 -4.17 1.77 11.45
N GLY A 131 -4.56 0.98 12.45
CA GLY A 131 -5.95 0.78 12.83
C GLY A 131 -6.65 -0.37 12.11
N TYR A 132 -5.92 -1.21 11.40
CA TYR A 132 -6.47 -2.43 10.83
C TYR A 132 -6.73 -3.46 11.93
N GLN A 133 -7.87 -4.12 11.87
CA GLN A 133 -8.30 -5.18 12.77
C GLN A 133 -8.29 -6.52 12.04
N ARG A 134 -7.92 -7.59 12.76
CA ARG A 134 -7.98 -8.95 12.26
C ARG A 134 -9.44 -9.36 12.07
N LYS A 135 -9.81 -9.87 10.90
CA LYS A 135 -11.18 -10.30 10.58
C LYS A 135 -11.33 -11.79 10.34
N GLY A 136 -10.28 -12.47 9.90
CA GLY A 136 -10.32 -13.90 9.63
C GLY A 136 -9.06 -14.37 8.95
N GLU A 137 -9.03 -15.68 8.66
CA GLU A 137 -7.92 -16.31 7.96
C GLU A 137 -8.44 -17.09 6.75
N TRP A 138 -7.69 -17.03 5.65
CA TRP A 138 -7.91 -17.89 4.49
C TRP A 138 -6.81 -18.95 4.43
N VAL A 139 -7.22 -20.21 4.57
CA VAL A 139 -6.31 -21.36 4.55
C VAL A 139 -5.88 -21.65 3.11
N GLY A 140 -4.59 -21.97 2.91
CA GLY A 140 -4.06 -22.30 1.59
C GLY A 140 -4.13 -21.18 0.56
N TYR A 141 -4.09 -19.93 1.00
CA TYR A 141 -4.21 -18.76 0.13
C TYR A 141 -2.98 -18.56 -0.75
N TYR A 142 -1.79 -18.72 -0.19
CA TYR A 142 -0.53 -18.59 -0.91
C TYR A 142 -0.11 -19.92 -1.56
N ALA A 143 0.71 -19.83 -2.61
CA ALA A 143 1.13 -21.00 -3.40
C ALA A 143 1.87 -22.06 -2.59
N ASP A 144 2.55 -21.67 -1.51
CA ASP A 144 3.23 -22.58 -0.57
C ASP A 144 2.30 -23.15 0.53
N GLY A 145 0.99 -22.89 0.45
CA GLY A 145 0.00 -23.33 1.41
C GLY A 145 -0.13 -22.46 2.66
N ALA A 146 0.64 -21.38 2.77
CA ALA A 146 0.54 -20.46 3.91
C ALA A 146 -0.84 -19.80 3.96
N LYS A 147 -1.27 -19.46 5.18
CA LYS A 147 -2.52 -18.76 5.43
C LYS A 147 -2.37 -17.26 5.18
N ALA A 148 -3.43 -16.63 4.68
CA ALA A 148 -3.59 -15.17 4.70
C ALA A 148 -4.44 -14.74 5.90
N LEU A 149 -3.95 -13.77 6.65
CA LEU A 149 -4.74 -13.01 7.61
C LEU A 149 -5.45 -11.90 6.85
N VAL A 150 -6.77 -11.86 6.94
CA VAL A 150 -7.58 -10.76 6.42
C VAL A 150 -7.69 -9.68 7.48
N MET A 151 -7.33 -8.46 7.12
CA MET A 151 -7.41 -7.31 8.01
C MET A 151 -8.27 -6.22 7.37
N GLU A 152 -8.97 -5.46 8.20
CA GLU A 152 -9.92 -4.44 7.76
C GLU A 152 -9.81 -3.19 8.62
N LYS A 153 -9.93 -2.04 7.99
CA LYS A 153 -9.97 -0.73 8.64
C LYS A 153 -11.19 0.03 8.17
N TYR A 154 -11.92 0.61 9.14
CA TYR A 154 -12.91 1.64 8.89
C TYR A 154 -12.23 3.00 8.98
N LYS A 155 -12.22 3.75 7.89
CA LYS A 155 -11.69 5.11 7.89
C LYS A 155 -12.71 6.03 8.58
N GLU A 156 -12.24 6.86 9.51
CA GLU A 156 -13.07 7.94 10.04
C GLU A 156 -13.45 8.86 8.86
N GLN A 157 -14.77 9.02 8.64
CA GLN A 157 -15.24 10.06 7.75
C GLN A 157 -15.02 11.38 8.50
N GLU A 158 -14.22 12.27 7.93
CA GLU A 158 -14.26 13.68 8.37
C GLU A 158 -15.70 14.14 8.20
N CYS A 159 -16.41 14.22 9.31
CA CYS A 159 -17.74 14.83 9.38
C CYS A 159 -17.54 16.29 8.96
N GLY A 160 -17.93 16.61 7.73
CA GLY A 160 -17.88 17.98 7.24
C GLY A 160 -18.56 18.88 8.26
N LYS A 161 -17.79 19.83 8.78
CA LYS A 161 -18.33 20.95 9.51
C LYS A 161 -19.10 21.78 8.48
N GLU A 162 -20.35 21.38 8.19
CA GLU A 162 -21.31 22.30 7.62
C GLU A 162 -21.57 23.36 8.68
N GLY A 163 -21.00 24.54 8.43
CA GLY A 163 -21.26 25.73 9.23
C GLY A 163 -22.73 26.06 9.13
N TYR A 164 -23.43 25.94 10.23
CA TYR A 164 -24.67 26.66 10.40
C TYR A 164 -24.32 28.14 10.59
N ASN A 165 -24.64 28.92 9.56
CA ASN A 165 -24.91 30.35 9.69
C ASN A 165 -26.37 30.57 9.98
#